data_1e62b0416ec125f8fd3170032dc4a6b3
#
_entry.id   1e62b0416ec125f8fd3170032dc4a6b3
#
_cell.length_a   1.000
_cell.length_b   1.000
_cell.length_c   1.000
_cell.angle_alpha   90.00
_cell.angle_beta   90.00
_cell.angle_gamma   90.00
#
_symmetry.space_group_name_H-M   'P 1'
#
loop_
_entity.id
_entity.type
_entity.pdbx_description
1 polymer ?
#
loop_
_entity_poly.entity_id
_entity_poly.type
_entity_poly.pdbx_seq_one_letter_code
_entity_poly.pdbx_strand_id
1 'polypeptide(L)'
;RADASGNNSIAIGQSGKTSNRITASGENSIAIGMRTTSTGASSIAQGAAASATGDYAIAEGRLSKATKQGAVALGNETNANIANGVALGDHSVTTTDKGVLGYNPSDPHERKYAPLTGNVQTATTAAVSIGNGQQMTRQLTGLAAGTADTDAVNVAQLKNVGVAVTGNTGKSDFLTDGGKLNVIGTGRVSTVAAHDGAKDSKITVGFDDKGMVKAG
;
A
#
# COMPACT_ATOMS: atom_id res chain seq x y z
N ARG A 1 -15.15 38.03 -2.31
CA ARG A 1 -16.54 37.77 -2.66
C ARG A 1 -16.77 36.27 -2.65
N ALA A 2 -17.74 35.80 -1.89
CA ALA A 2 -18.24 34.44 -1.98
C ALA A 2 -19.28 34.39 -3.16
N ASP A 3 -19.19 33.30 -3.93
CA ASP A 3 -20.04 33.08 -5.11
C ASP A 3 -20.60 31.66 -5.04
N ALA A 4 -21.85 31.53 -4.65
CA ALA A 4 -22.62 30.30 -4.63
C ALA A 4 -23.57 30.34 -5.84
N SER A 5 -23.08 30.03 -7.03
CA SER A 5 -23.84 30.05 -8.27
C SER A 5 -24.39 28.70 -8.70
N GLY A 6 -23.94 27.63 -8.09
CA GLY A 6 -24.51 26.29 -8.27
C GLY A 6 -25.88 26.17 -7.59
N ASN A 7 -26.75 25.34 -8.13
CA ASN A 7 -28.04 25.05 -7.49
C ASN A 7 -27.80 24.37 -6.12
N ASN A 8 -28.44 24.84 -5.05
CA ASN A 8 -28.26 24.39 -3.68
C ASN A 8 -26.80 24.46 -3.17
N SER A 9 -25.98 25.38 -3.72
CA SER A 9 -24.57 25.49 -3.34
C SER A 9 -24.35 26.41 -2.14
N ILE A 10 -23.24 26.19 -1.42
CA ILE A 10 -22.84 26.97 -0.25
C ILE A 10 -21.43 27.54 -0.46
N ALA A 11 -21.26 28.85 -0.34
CA ALA A 11 -19.95 29.50 -0.36
C ALA A 11 -19.77 30.37 0.89
N ILE A 12 -18.81 30.01 1.76
CA ILE A 12 -18.55 30.69 3.04
C ILE A 12 -17.09 31.15 3.10
N GLY A 13 -16.89 32.39 3.47
CA GLY A 13 -15.58 32.96 3.72
C GLY A 13 -15.46 34.38 3.27
N GLN A 14 -14.35 35.03 3.60
CA GLN A 14 -14.06 36.40 3.21
C GLN A 14 -12.91 36.44 2.21
N SER A 15 -13.05 37.27 1.21
CA SER A 15 -12.02 37.55 0.22
C SER A 15 -11.77 39.06 0.22
N GLY A 16 -10.56 39.45 0.57
CA GLY A 16 -10.16 40.89 0.60
C GLY A 16 -9.85 41.48 -0.78
N LYS A 17 -9.80 40.66 -1.84
CA LYS A 17 -9.52 41.08 -3.20
C LYS A 17 -10.41 40.32 -4.19
N THR A 18 -10.75 40.94 -5.31
CA THR A 18 -11.57 40.33 -6.38
C THR A 18 -10.96 39.07 -6.98
N SER A 19 -9.61 38.94 -6.94
CA SER A 19 -8.87 37.78 -7.41
C SER A 19 -8.94 36.55 -6.48
N ASN A 20 -9.44 36.72 -5.26
CA ASN A 20 -9.48 35.68 -4.23
C ASN A 20 -10.91 35.15 -4.02
N ARG A 21 -11.64 34.89 -5.09
CA ARG A 21 -13.03 34.41 -4.99
C ARG A 21 -13.11 33.07 -4.29
N ILE A 22 -14.22 32.91 -3.60
CA ILE A 22 -14.69 31.59 -3.13
C ILE A 22 -15.79 31.22 -4.11
N THR A 23 -15.66 30.06 -4.74
CA THR A 23 -16.58 29.64 -5.81
C THR A 23 -17.19 28.27 -5.46
N ALA A 24 -18.51 28.24 -5.34
CA ALA A 24 -19.31 27.03 -5.27
C ALA A 24 -20.27 27.04 -6.47
N SER A 25 -19.84 26.51 -7.60
CA SER A 25 -20.63 26.54 -8.86
C SER A 25 -21.14 25.14 -9.27
N GLY A 26 -20.69 24.07 -8.64
CA GLY A 26 -21.30 22.75 -8.82
C GLY A 26 -22.67 22.66 -8.15
N GLU A 27 -23.58 21.91 -8.73
CA GLU A 27 -24.85 21.59 -8.07
C GLU A 27 -24.59 20.90 -6.73
N ASN A 28 -25.29 21.31 -5.65
CA ASN A 28 -25.11 20.83 -4.28
C ASN A 28 -23.66 20.94 -3.75
N SER A 29 -22.85 21.86 -4.30
CA SER A 29 -21.45 22.00 -3.90
C SER A 29 -21.25 22.90 -2.69
N ILE A 30 -20.17 22.65 -1.94
CA ILE A 30 -19.79 23.42 -0.74
C ILE A 30 -18.37 23.95 -0.90
N ALA A 31 -18.17 25.25 -0.75
CA ALA A 31 -16.87 25.90 -0.73
C ALA A 31 -16.70 26.76 0.51
N ILE A 32 -15.76 26.39 1.39
CA ILE A 32 -15.50 27.09 2.66
C ILE A 32 -14.03 27.48 2.75
N GLY A 33 -13.74 28.77 2.84
CA GLY A 33 -12.37 29.27 3.00
C GLY A 33 -11.98 30.29 1.93
N MET A 34 -10.80 30.88 2.09
CA MET A 34 -10.30 31.90 1.16
C MET A 34 -9.79 31.23 -0.13
N ARG A 35 -10.22 31.70 -1.31
CA ARG A 35 -9.83 31.20 -2.64
C ARG A 35 -10.23 29.74 -2.90
N THR A 36 -11.21 29.25 -2.17
CA THR A 36 -11.68 27.87 -2.29
C THR A 36 -12.54 27.71 -3.52
N THR A 37 -12.43 26.59 -4.20
CA THR A 37 -13.17 26.28 -5.42
C THR A 37 -13.83 24.91 -5.33
N SER A 38 -15.16 24.87 -5.49
CA SER A 38 -15.96 23.64 -5.53
C SER A 38 -16.86 23.70 -6.75
N THR A 39 -16.46 23.05 -7.85
CA THR A 39 -17.15 23.12 -9.15
C THR A 39 -17.73 21.79 -9.62
N GLY A 40 -17.30 20.68 -9.03
CA GLY A 40 -17.92 19.38 -9.29
C GLY A 40 -19.31 19.29 -8.65
N ALA A 41 -20.21 18.54 -9.23
CA ALA A 41 -21.52 18.27 -8.64
C ALA A 41 -21.33 17.53 -7.31
N SER A 42 -22.03 17.95 -6.26
CA SER A 42 -21.95 17.40 -4.89
C SER A 42 -20.54 17.37 -4.32
N SER A 43 -19.68 18.28 -4.75
CA SER A 43 -18.30 18.36 -4.27
C SER A 43 -18.18 19.23 -3.01
N ILE A 44 -17.15 18.96 -2.21
CA ILE A 44 -16.84 19.70 -0.98
C ILE A 44 -15.39 20.19 -1.06
N ALA A 45 -15.19 21.50 -0.95
CA ALA A 45 -13.87 22.10 -0.81
C ALA A 45 -13.81 22.94 0.47
N GLN A 46 -12.91 22.60 1.40
CA GLN A 46 -12.74 23.29 2.66
C GLN A 46 -11.26 23.56 2.94
N GLY A 47 -10.91 24.83 3.11
CA GLY A 47 -9.54 25.27 3.39
C GLY A 47 -9.08 26.38 2.45
N ALA A 48 -7.98 27.05 2.80
CA ALA A 48 -7.44 28.10 1.98
C ALA A 48 -6.91 27.54 0.65
N ALA A 49 -7.47 27.98 -0.46
CA ALA A 49 -7.17 27.52 -1.82
C ALA A 49 -7.40 26.01 -2.05
N ALA A 50 -8.29 25.41 -1.29
CA ALA A 50 -8.76 24.05 -1.57
C ALA A 50 -9.55 24.01 -2.88
N SER A 51 -9.46 22.90 -3.61
CA SER A 51 -10.05 22.78 -4.95
C SER A 51 -10.67 21.38 -5.14
N ALA A 52 -12.00 21.31 -5.19
CA ALA A 52 -12.77 20.12 -5.49
C ALA A 52 -13.48 20.32 -6.84
N THR A 53 -12.88 19.85 -7.92
CA THR A 53 -13.40 20.06 -9.29
C THR A 53 -14.00 18.83 -9.93
N GLY A 54 -13.73 17.65 -9.37
CA GLY A 54 -14.42 16.42 -9.78
C GLY A 54 -15.80 16.31 -9.13
N ASP A 55 -16.73 15.66 -9.79
CA ASP A 55 -18.04 15.32 -9.20
C ASP A 55 -17.85 14.41 -8.00
N TYR A 56 -18.59 14.66 -6.93
CA TYR A 56 -18.49 13.92 -5.66
C TYR A 56 -17.10 14.00 -4.98
N ALA A 57 -16.26 14.93 -5.41
CA ALA A 57 -14.91 15.08 -4.87
C ALA A 57 -14.91 15.82 -3.52
N ILE A 58 -13.95 15.46 -2.66
CA ILE A 58 -13.74 16.11 -1.37
C ILE A 58 -12.29 16.61 -1.30
N ALA A 59 -12.11 17.92 -1.09
CA ALA A 59 -10.81 18.54 -0.87
C ALA A 59 -10.82 19.32 0.44
N GLU A 60 -10.17 18.78 1.48
CA GLU A 60 -10.11 19.37 2.82
C GLU A 60 -8.66 19.61 3.24
N GLY A 61 -8.32 20.85 3.47
CA GLY A 61 -6.97 21.31 3.82
C GLY A 61 -6.50 22.47 2.94
N ARG A 62 -5.47 23.18 3.39
CA ARG A 62 -4.86 24.26 2.61
C ARG A 62 -4.25 23.68 1.32
N LEU A 63 -4.56 24.27 0.16
CA LEU A 63 -4.06 23.86 -1.15
C LEU A 63 -4.38 22.38 -1.53
N SER A 64 -5.32 21.75 -0.83
CA SER A 64 -5.77 20.39 -1.18
C SER A 64 -6.48 20.39 -2.53
N LYS A 65 -6.30 19.34 -3.33
CA LYS A 65 -6.84 19.20 -4.68
C LYS A 65 -7.48 17.84 -4.89
N ALA A 66 -8.77 17.82 -5.21
CA ALA A 66 -9.51 16.64 -5.62
C ALA A 66 -10.13 16.91 -7.00
N THR A 67 -9.44 16.50 -8.08
CA THR A 67 -9.70 16.97 -9.43
C THR A 67 -10.46 15.98 -10.30
N LYS A 68 -10.69 14.78 -9.80
CA LYS A 68 -11.37 13.70 -10.52
C LYS A 68 -12.62 13.25 -9.75
N GLN A 69 -13.53 12.61 -10.47
CA GLN A 69 -14.76 12.05 -9.89
C GLN A 69 -14.46 11.16 -8.69
N GLY A 70 -15.18 11.39 -7.59
CA GLY A 70 -15.04 10.61 -6.36
C GLY A 70 -13.68 10.71 -5.67
N ALA A 71 -12.80 11.63 -6.12
CA ALA A 71 -11.48 11.80 -5.51
C ALA A 71 -11.58 12.45 -4.12
N VAL A 72 -10.77 11.99 -3.17
CA VAL A 72 -10.73 12.49 -1.81
C VAL A 72 -9.31 12.96 -1.46
N ALA A 73 -9.14 14.24 -1.14
CA ALA A 73 -7.87 14.86 -0.75
C ALA A 73 -8.00 15.48 0.65
N LEU A 74 -7.44 14.81 1.66
CA LEU A 74 -7.53 15.22 3.07
C LEU A 74 -6.15 15.56 3.63
N GLY A 75 -5.88 16.83 3.87
CA GLY A 75 -4.63 17.34 4.42
C GLY A 75 -4.08 18.52 3.64
N ASN A 76 -3.07 19.20 4.21
CA ASN A 76 -2.41 20.31 3.54
C ASN A 76 -1.69 19.82 2.28
N GLU A 77 -1.84 20.56 1.17
CA GLU A 77 -1.17 20.30 -0.12
C GLU A 77 -1.34 18.87 -0.67
N THR A 78 -2.42 18.19 -0.27
CA THR A 78 -2.76 16.86 -0.82
C THR A 78 -3.23 16.97 -2.28
N ASN A 79 -3.00 15.92 -3.06
CA ASN A 79 -3.41 15.89 -4.46
C ASN A 79 -4.02 14.53 -4.85
N ALA A 80 -5.34 14.47 -4.91
CA ALA A 80 -6.10 13.32 -5.39
C ALA A 80 -6.50 13.56 -6.86
N ASN A 81 -5.66 13.11 -7.79
CA ASN A 81 -5.79 13.34 -9.23
C ASN A 81 -6.20 12.09 -10.03
N ILE A 82 -6.59 11.03 -9.34
CA ILE A 82 -7.10 9.78 -9.91
C ILE A 82 -8.55 9.61 -9.46
N ALA A 83 -9.42 9.17 -10.36
CA ALA A 83 -10.83 8.93 -10.05
C ALA A 83 -11.00 7.89 -8.94
N ASN A 84 -11.83 8.20 -7.92
CA ASN A 84 -12.05 7.40 -6.72
C ASN A 84 -10.78 7.17 -5.86
N GLY A 85 -9.69 7.89 -6.14
CA GLY A 85 -8.46 7.81 -5.37
C GLY A 85 -8.52 8.65 -4.09
N VAL A 86 -7.86 8.20 -3.04
CA VAL A 86 -7.79 8.88 -1.74
C VAL A 86 -6.36 9.29 -1.45
N ALA A 87 -6.11 10.58 -1.24
CA ALA A 87 -4.85 11.12 -0.73
C ALA A 87 -5.04 11.57 0.71
N LEU A 88 -4.42 10.89 1.66
CA LEU A 88 -4.61 11.12 3.09
C LEU A 88 -3.33 11.58 3.78
N GLY A 89 -3.39 12.74 4.41
CA GLY A 89 -2.28 13.35 5.13
C GLY A 89 -1.50 14.37 4.28
N ASP A 90 -0.79 15.24 4.94
CA ASP A 90 -0.01 16.33 4.36
C ASP A 90 0.85 15.88 3.17
N HIS A 91 0.81 16.59 2.04
CA HIS A 91 1.54 16.32 0.80
C HIS A 91 1.33 14.91 0.18
N SER A 92 0.30 14.19 0.58
CA SER A 92 -0.02 12.88 -0.03
C SER A 92 -0.54 13.07 -1.46
N VAL A 93 -0.17 12.14 -2.34
CA VAL A 93 -0.55 12.18 -3.76
C VAL A 93 -1.03 10.81 -4.22
N THR A 94 -2.17 10.74 -4.90
CA THR A 94 -2.61 9.49 -5.55
C THR A 94 -1.77 9.22 -6.79
N THR A 95 -1.19 8.04 -6.89
CA THR A 95 -0.33 7.64 -8.01
C THR A 95 -0.74 6.32 -8.65
N THR A 96 -1.66 5.58 -8.03
CA THR A 96 -2.02 4.22 -8.45
C THR A 96 -3.51 4.15 -8.75
N ASP A 97 -3.84 3.84 -10.01
CA ASP A 97 -5.22 3.64 -10.47
C ASP A 97 -5.67 2.18 -10.26
N LYS A 98 -6.95 1.91 -10.52
CA LYS A 98 -7.49 0.56 -10.62
C LYS A 98 -6.79 -0.24 -11.70
N GLY A 99 -6.79 -1.56 -11.57
CA GLY A 99 -6.24 -2.47 -12.58
C GLY A 99 -4.72 -2.65 -12.52
N VAL A 100 -4.03 -1.93 -11.63
CA VAL A 100 -2.59 -2.16 -11.41
C VAL A 100 -2.41 -3.48 -10.66
N LEU A 101 -1.58 -4.36 -11.25
CA LEU A 101 -1.22 -5.63 -10.63
C LEU A 101 -0.33 -5.40 -9.42
N GLY A 102 -0.70 -6.01 -8.30
CA GLY A 102 0.15 -6.10 -7.12
C GLY A 102 1.40 -6.97 -7.38
N TYR A 103 2.40 -6.83 -6.53
CA TYR A 103 3.58 -7.67 -6.61
C TYR A 103 3.19 -9.14 -6.46
N ASN A 104 3.52 -9.90 -7.48
CA ASN A 104 3.35 -11.35 -7.49
C ASN A 104 4.69 -11.93 -7.95
N PRO A 105 5.48 -12.57 -7.07
CA PRO A 105 6.76 -13.14 -7.43
C PRO A 105 6.56 -14.14 -8.58
N SER A 106 7.19 -13.91 -9.73
CA SER A 106 6.82 -14.53 -11.01
C SER A 106 7.61 -15.78 -11.40
N ASP A 107 8.37 -16.40 -10.48
CA ASP A 107 9.05 -17.63 -10.82
C ASP A 107 8.10 -18.84 -10.76
N PRO A 108 7.69 -19.43 -11.89
CA PRO A 108 6.80 -20.57 -11.91
C PRO A 108 7.45 -21.87 -11.41
N HIS A 109 8.78 -21.94 -11.28
CA HIS A 109 9.50 -23.16 -10.90
C HIS A 109 9.60 -23.33 -9.38
N GLU A 110 9.39 -22.26 -8.61
CA GLU A 110 9.61 -22.28 -7.16
C GLU A 110 8.33 -22.17 -6.31
N ARG A 111 7.16 -22.11 -6.95
CA ARG A 111 5.92 -21.91 -6.20
C ARG A 111 5.16 -23.18 -5.91
N LYS A 112 5.11 -23.53 -4.64
CA LYS A 112 4.14 -24.50 -4.10
C LYS A 112 2.72 -23.92 -3.92
N TYR A 113 2.54 -22.62 -4.09
CA TYR A 113 1.27 -21.94 -3.83
C TYR A 113 0.66 -21.40 -5.12
N ALA A 114 -0.65 -21.46 -5.21
CA ALA A 114 -1.38 -20.87 -6.33
C ALA A 114 -1.02 -19.38 -6.49
N PRO A 115 -0.85 -18.88 -7.73
CA PRO A 115 -0.60 -17.46 -7.94
C PRO A 115 -1.78 -16.65 -7.40
N LEU A 116 -1.49 -15.45 -6.90
CA LEU A 116 -2.54 -14.51 -6.54
C LEU A 116 -3.36 -14.19 -7.78
N THR A 117 -4.68 -14.18 -7.66
CA THR A 117 -5.61 -13.93 -8.77
C THR A 117 -6.76 -13.02 -8.35
N GLY A 118 -7.47 -12.45 -9.32
CA GLY A 118 -8.63 -11.63 -9.06
C GLY A 118 -8.32 -10.37 -8.25
N ASN A 119 -9.23 -10.00 -7.36
CA ASN A 119 -9.12 -8.80 -6.52
C ASN A 119 -8.05 -8.89 -5.41
N VAL A 120 -7.51 -10.06 -5.14
CA VAL A 120 -6.35 -10.22 -4.24
C VAL A 120 -5.07 -9.70 -4.91
N GLN A 121 -4.96 -9.87 -6.22
CA GLN A 121 -3.80 -9.44 -7.00
C GLN A 121 -4.00 -8.05 -7.62
N THR A 122 -5.21 -7.73 -8.04
CA THR A 122 -5.50 -6.53 -8.83
C THR A 122 -6.51 -5.66 -8.14
N ALA A 123 -6.16 -4.43 -7.84
CA ALA A 123 -7.07 -3.47 -7.24
C ALA A 123 -8.24 -3.13 -8.19
N THR A 124 -9.47 -3.19 -7.69
CA THR A 124 -10.69 -2.91 -8.45
C THR A 124 -11.03 -1.42 -8.51
N THR A 125 -10.44 -0.61 -7.65
CA THR A 125 -10.56 0.85 -7.60
C THR A 125 -9.19 1.48 -7.38
N ALA A 126 -9.09 2.81 -7.44
CA ALA A 126 -7.85 3.52 -7.18
C ALA A 126 -7.40 3.39 -5.72
N ALA A 127 -6.11 3.57 -5.48
CA ALA A 127 -5.50 3.36 -4.18
C ALA A 127 -5.82 4.46 -3.16
N VAL A 128 -5.69 4.11 -1.88
CA VAL A 128 -5.53 5.06 -0.78
C VAL A 128 -4.03 5.34 -0.61
N SER A 129 -3.61 6.58 -0.86
CA SER A 129 -2.22 7.02 -0.71
C SER A 129 -2.04 7.79 0.60
N ILE A 130 -1.09 7.35 1.42
CA ILE A 130 -0.69 8.01 2.66
C ILE A 130 0.66 8.72 2.53
N GLY A 131 1.13 8.92 1.32
CA GLY A 131 2.40 9.56 0.98
C GLY A 131 2.43 10.00 -0.47
N ASN A 132 3.62 10.28 -1.02
CA ASN A 132 3.80 10.66 -2.42
C ASN A 132 4.56 9.62 -3.25
N GLY A 133 4.82 8.46 -2.68
CA GLY A 133 5.49 7.34 -3.35
C GLY A 133 6.99 7.48 -3.58
N GLN A 134 7.59 8.62 -3.23
CA GLN A 134 9.01 8.90 -3.47
C GLN A 134 9.75 9.42 -2.23
N GLN A 135 9.39 10.62 -1.77
CA GLN A 135 10.10 11.32 -0.71
C GLN A 135 9.39 11.22 0.65
N MET A 136 8.11 10.89 0.63
CA MET A 136 7.29 10.85 1.81
C MET A 136 6.56 9.52 1.94
N THR A 137 6.81 8.86 3.05
CA THR A 137 6.15 7.61 3.45
C THR A 137 5.62 7.75 4.87
N ARG A 138 4.61 6.95 5.23
CA ARG A 138 4.06 6.89 6.59
C ARG A 138 3.87 5.45 7.04
N GLN A 139 4.00 5.24 8.33
CA GLN A 139 3.58 3.98 8.95
C GLN A 139 2.07 4.00 9.18
N LEU A 140 1.42 2.86 8.97
CA LEU A 140 0.08 2.59 9.48
C LEU A 140 0.23 1.93 10.85
N THR A 141 -0.14 2.65 11.91
CA THR A 141 -0.02 2.18 13.30
C THR A 141 -1.39 1.77 13.85
N GLY A 142 -1.39 0.93 14.89
CA GLY A 142 -2.63 0.46 15.51
C GLY A 142 -3.42 -0.53 14.65
N LEU A 143 -2.77 -1.18 13.69
CA LEU A 143 -3.39 -2.14 12.78
C LEU A 143 -3.59 -3.49 13.49
N ALA A 144 -4.84 -3.94 13.57
CA ALA A 144 -5.15 -5.30 14.02
C ALA A 144 -4.70 -6.34 12.97
N ALA A 145 -4.61 -7.61 13.37
CA ALA A 145 -4.34 -8.70 12.45
C ALA A 145 -5.46 -8.83 11.40
N GLY A 146 -5.09 -8.93 10.14
CA GLY A 146 -6.03 -9.20 9.05
C GLY A 146 -6.61 -10.62 9.15
N THR A 147 -7.84 -10.80 8.66
CA THR A 147 -8.55 -12.09 8.62
C THR A 147 -8.86 -12.58 7.22
N ALA A 148 -9.04 -11.66 6.28
CA ALA A 148 -9.29 -11.96 4.87
C ALA A 148 -8.03 -11.77 4.02
N ASP A 149 -7.97 -12.45 2.88
CA ASP A 149 -6.83 -12.37 1.94
C ASP A 149 -6.56 -10.95 1.41
N THR A 150 -7.54 -10.06 1.51
CA THR A 150 -7.44 -8.65 1.09
C THR A 150 -7.14 -7.69 2.23
N ASP A 151 -7.01 -8.18 3.46
CA ASP A 151 -6.68 -7.33 4.60
C ASP A 151 -5.18 -7.01 4.66
N ALA A 152 -4.85 -5.89 5.28
CA ALA A 152 -3.46 -5.54 5.53
C ALA A 152 -2.85 -6.44 6.62
N VAL A 153 -1.60 -6.84 6.43
CA VAL A 153 -0.82 -7.65 7.37
C VAL A 153 -0.06 -6.73 8.32
N ASN A 154 -0.16 -6.99 9.63
CA ASN A 154 0.65 -6.30 10.62
C ASN A 154 1.99 -7.04 10.89
N VAL A 155 2.91 -6.36 11.59
CA VAL A 155 4.24 -6.90 11.90
C VAL A 155 4.18 -8.18 12.76
N ALA A 156 3.17 -8.31 13.63
CA ALA A 156 3.01 -9.50 14.46
C ALA A 156 2.67 -10.74 13.62
N GLN A 157 1.80 -10.59 12.61
CA GLN A 157 1.49 -11.67 11.67
C GLN A 157 2.73 -12.07 10.87
N LEU A 158 3.51 -11.10 10.37
CA LEU A 158 4.73 -11.36 9.62
C LEU A 158 5.78 -12.09 10.47
N LYS A 159 5.95 -11.73 11.74
CA LYS A 159 6.86 -12.41 12.68
C LYS A 159 6.46 -13.85 12.96
N ASN A 160 5.18 -14.18 12.82
CA ASN A 160 4.66 -15.55 13.02
C ASN A 160 4.72 -16.40 11.74
N VAL A 161 5.17 -15.85 10.61
CA VAL A 161 5.42 -16.67 9.41
C VAL A 161 6.72 -17.43 9.60
N GLY A 162 6.67 -18.77 9.56
CA GLY A 162 7.86 -19.60 9.77
C GLY A 162 7.70 -21.02 9.24
N VAL A 163 8.76 -21.80 9.35
CA VAL A 163 8.82 -23.19 8.90
C VAL A 163 9.09 -24.11 10.07
N ALA A 164 8.25 -25.12 10.25
CA ALA A 164 8.55 -26.25 11.15
C ALA A 164 9.25 -27.35 10.37
N VAL A 165 10.33 -27.90 10.95
CA VAL A 165 11.07 -29.01 10.37
C VAL A 165 10.84 -30.26 11.21
N THR A 166 10.43 -31.36 10.56
CA THR A 166 10.23 -32.66 11.23
C THR A 166 11.20 -33.68 10.65
N GLY A 167 11.79 -34.48 11.51
CA GLY A 167 12.61 -35.64 11.14
C GLY A 167 11.86 -36.97 11.36
N ASN A 168 12.51 -38.10 11.11
CA ASN A 168 12.00 -39.44 11.45
C ASN A 168 11.76 -39.57 12.96
N THR A 169 12.55 -38.87 13.77
CA THR A 169 12.39 -38.71 15.22
C THR A 169 12.56 -37.23 15.56
N GLY A 170 11.70 -36.73 16.44
CA GLY A 170 11.73 -35.35 16.89
C GLY A 170 11.13 -34.37 15.90
N LYS A 171 10.94 -33.15 16.36
CA LYS A 171 10.49 -31.98 15.58
C LYS A 171 11.22 -30.74 16.10
N SER A 172 11.48 -29.79 15.23
CA SER A 172 12.04 -28.50 15.64
C SER A 172 10.94 -27.57 16.15
N ASP A 173 11.34 -26.53 16.86
CA ASP A 173 10.51 -25.36 17.03
C ASP A 173 10.29 -24.65 15.69
N PHE A 174 9.30 -23.78 15.68
CA PHE A 174 8.96 -22.98 14.49
C PHE A 174 10.09 -21.98 14.20
N LEU A 175 10.70 -22.04 13.02
CA LEU A 175 11.72 -21.11 12.59
C LEU A 175 11.03 -19.83 12.11
N THR A 176 11.11 -18.77 12.92
CA THR A 176 10.55 -17.44 12.63
C THR A 176 11.63 -16.38 12.82
N ASP A 177 11.38 -15.17 12.33
CA ASP A 177 12.13 -13.94 12.64
C ASP A 177 13.67 -14.10 12.52
N GLY A 178 14.14 -14.64 11.39
CA GLY A 178 15.57 -14.80 11.12
C GLY A 178 16.22 -16.04 11.73
N GLY A 179 15.45 -16.96 12.29
CA GLY A 179 15.93 -18.28 12.74
C GLY A 179 16.67 -19.00 11.61
N LYS A 180 17.75 -19.71 11.96
CA LYS A 180 18.59 -20.45 11.00
C LYS A 180 18.21 -21.92 10.99
N LEU A 181 17.95 -22.49 9.80
CA LEU A 181 17.92 -23.93 9.61
C LEU A 181 19.35 -24.45 9.49
N ASN A 182 19.83 -25.15 10.51
CA ASN A 182 21.12 -25.85 10.48
C ASN A 182 20.90 -27.32 10.12
N VAL A 183 21.40 -27.72 8.97
CA VAL A 183 21.46 -29.12 8.58
C VAL A 183 22.90 -29.61 8.86
N ILE A 184 23.08 -30.42 9.88
CA ILE A 184 24.39 -30.86 10.35
C ILE A 184 24.54 -32.33 10.07
N GLY A 185 25.60 -32.72 9.38
CA GLY A 185 26.01 -34.12 9.23
C GLY A 185 26.76 -34.60 10.46
N THR A 186 26.54 -35.85 10.83
CA THR A 186 27.29 -36.55 11.91
C THR A 186 27.93 -37.82 11.38
N GLY A 187 29.07 -38.19 11.93
CA GLY A 187 29.82 -39.38 11.52
C GLY A 187 30.40 -39.19 10.11
N ARG A 188 29.95 -39.98 9.14
CA ARG A 188 30.43 -39.96 7.76
C ARG A 188 29.56 -39.09 6.83
N VAL A 189 28.63 -38.37 7.39
CA VAL A 189 27.77 -37.46 6.61
C VAL A 189 28.32 -36.04 6.70
N SER A 190 28.56 -35.41 5.58
CA SER A 190 28.91 -33.99 5.50
C SER A 190 27.80 -33.20 4.82
N THR A 191 27.64 -31.96 5.24
CA THR A 191 26.69 -31.03 4.59
C THR A 191 27.43 -29.77 4.16
N VAL A 192 27.14 -29.29 2.97
CA VAL A 192 27.68 -28.04 2.45
C VAL A 192 26.50 -27.17 2.04
N ALA A 193 26.40 -26.00 2.64
CA ALA A 193 25.47 -24.96 2.19
C ALA A 193 26.23 -24.03 1.25
N ALA A 194 25.71 -23.80 0.07
CA ALA A 194 26.29 -22.91 -0.93
C ALA A 194 25.22 -22.00 -1.52
N HIS A 195 25.61 -20.78 -1.87
CA HIS A 195 24.86 -19.85 -2.66
C HIS A 195 25.57 -19.69 -4.00
N ASP A 196 24.91 -20.01 -5.10
CA ASP A 196 25.52 -20.06 -6.43
C ASP A 196 25.54 -18.72 -7.17
N GLY A 197 25.19 -17.63 -6.48
CA GLY A 197 25.09 -16.29 -7.10
C GLY A 197 23.78 -16.04 -7.85
N ALA A 198 22.96 -17.08 -8.03
CA ALA A 198 21.59 -16.98 -8.50
C ALA A 198 20.61 -16.90 -7.31
N LYS A 199 19.33 -17.05 -7.56
CA LYS A 199 18.31 -16.99 -6.48
C LYS A 199 18.24 -18.26 -5.61
N ASP A 200 19.03 -19.28 -5.94
CA ASP A 200 18.97 -20.58 -5.30
C ASP A 200 20.00 -20.75 -4.19
N SER A 201 19.54 -21.27 -3.07
CA SER A 201 20.41 -21.74 -1.98
C SER A 201 20.35 -23.27 -1.94
N LYS A 202 21.52 -23.94 -2.04
CA LYS A 202 21.64 -25.37 -2.14
C LYS A 202 22.28 -25.95 -0.89
N ILE A 203 21.68 -26.99 -0.32
CA ILE A 203 22.33 -27.84 0.67
C ILE A 203 22.66 -29.16 0.01
N THR A 204 23.94 -29.48 -0.08
CA THR A 204 24.42 -30.77 -0.56
C THR A 204 24.74 -31.67 0.64
N VAL A 205 24.15 -32.84 0.66
CA VAL A 205 24.44 -33.87 1.66
C VAL A 205 25.32 -34.93 0.99
N GLY A 206 26.52 -35.11 1.48
CA GLY A 206 27.50 -36.09 0.99
C GLY A 206 27.88 -37.10 2.01
N PHE A 207 28.33 -38.27 1.58
CA PHE A 207 28.98 -39.27 2.41
C PHE A 207 30.50 -39.14 2.24
N ASP A 208 31.22 -39.04 3.34
CA ASP A 208 32.68 -39.11 3.33
C ASP A 208 33.10 -40.61 3.35
N ASP A 209 33.51 -41.11 2.24
CA ASP A 209 34.01 -42.47 2.05
C ASP A 209 35.49 -42.63 2.37
N LYS A 210 36.17 -41.55 2.81
CA LYS A 210 37.55 -41.59 3.27
C LYS A 210 37.63 -42.45 4.55
N GLY A 211 37.90 -43.72 4.36
CA GLY A 211 38.01 -44.72 5.45
C GLY A 211 37.12 -45.94 5.28
N MET A 212 36.49 -46.14 4.16
CA MET A 212 35.97 -47.44 3.79
C MET A 212 37.18 -48.37 3.49
N VAL A 213 37.53 -49.21 4.43
CA VAL A 213 38.39 -50.36 4.16
C VAL A 213 37.64 -51.23 3.17
N LYS A 214 38.17 -51.35 1.93
CA LYS A 214 37.68 -52.36 1.02
C LYS A 214 37.88 -53.69 1.73
N ALA A 215 36.81 -54.39 2.09
CA ALA A 215 36.88 -55.78 2.45
C ALA A 215 37.36 -56.51 1.21
N GLY A 216 38.58 -57.10 1.32
CA GLY A 216 39.16 -57.97 0.31
C GLY A 216 38.43 -59.30 0.23
#